data_cabf633201673d7955c0470c965702c8
#
_entry.id   cabf633201673d7955c0470c965702c8
#
_cell.length_a   1.000
_cell.length_b   1.000
_cell.length_c   1.000
_cell.angle_alpha   90.00
_cell.angle_beta   90.00
_cell.angle_gamma   90.00
#
_symmetry.space_group_name_H-M   'P 1'
#
loop_
_entity.id
_entity.type
_entity.pdbx_description
1 polymer ?
#
loop_
_entity_poly.entity_id
_entity_poly.type
_entity_poly.pdbx_seq_one_letter_code
_entity_poly.pdbx_strand_id
1 'polypeptide(L)'
;MNKSVLFLCCLLQLSCSSQFVGKINGVSFVASRDQASQEHIQPIKEVYADYAAVMPFGFMRNADSPEIIYNTDRQWYGETKMGAKQYIELLHKNKVKVMVKPQIWLWRGIFTGTLKMDSEENWLSLEKSYEDFILTYAALAEETRADIFCIGTELEQFIVNRPEYWQQLIQKIRLVYKGKLTYAANWDEYSHTPFWASLDFIGIDAYFPLSEEKTPSVDQLKEGWKPWKENIAVLSKDVNKPVLFTEFGYRSMDYTAKKPWLVDRTEEQVNMEGQVNAKKALFESFWEEEWFAGGFVWKWFINHDRAGGPEDNRFTPQNKPAQEIIKSFYKLYTR
;
A
#
# COMPACT_ATOMS: atom_id res chain seq x y z
N MET A 1 19.90 -68.84 1.49
CA MET A 1 19.10 -67.98 0.59
C MET A 1 18.47 -66.88 1.38
N ASN A 2 19.18 -65.79 1.55
CA ASN A 2 18.64 -64.61 2.26
C ASN A 2 18.19 -63.56 1.22
N LYS A 3 16.89 -63.25 1.24
CA LYS A 3 16.30 -62.18 0.43
C LYS A 3 16.26 -60.88 1.27
N SER A 4 17.15 -59.98 0.99
CA SER A 4 17.12 -58.61 1.55
C SER A 4 16.07 -57.80 0.77
N VAL A 5 15.02 -57.35 1.44
CA VAL A 5 14.01 -56.42 0.90
C VAL A 5 14.48 -55.01 1.21
N LEU A 6 14.82 -54.28 0.16
CA LEU A 6 15.19 -52.87 0.24
C LEU A 6 13.90 -52.04 0.28
N PHE A 7 13.61 -51.39 1.43
CA PHE A 7 12.50 -50.45 1.57
C PHE A 7 12.95 -49.07 1.12
N LEU A 8 12.47 -48.67 -0.06
CA LEU A 8 12.73 -47.32 -0.62
C LEU A 8 11.69 -46.36 -0.01
N CYS A 9 12.09 -45.60 1.03
CA CYS A 9 11.27 -44.50 1.55
C CYS A 9 11.32 -43.31 0.59
N CYS A 10 10.28 -43.17 -0.23
CA CYS A 10 10.01 -41.92 -0.94
C CYS A 10 9.53 -40.86 0.07
N LEU A 11 10.41 -39.96 0.46
CA LEU A 11 10.06 -38.72 1.16
C LEU A 11 9.37 -37.78 0.14
N LEU A 12 8.04 -37.79 0.14
CA LEU A 12 7.22 -36.76 -0.49
C LEU A 12 7.43 -35.48 0.31
N GLN A 13 8.28 -34.59 -0.22
CA GLN A 13 8.32 -33.21 0.24
C GLN A 13 7.01 -32.53 -0.20
N LEU A 14 6.04 -32.50 0.72
CA LEU A 14 4.88 -31.64 0.61
C LEU A 14 5.41 -30.19 0.75
N SER A 15 5.72 -29.57 -0.38
CA SER A 15 5.86 -28.12 -0.47
C SER A 15 4.50 -27.52 -0.14
N CYS A 16 4.32 -27.12 1.11
CA CYS A 16 3.16 -26.37 1.54
C CYS A 16 3.33 -24.94 1.00
N SER A 17 2.97 -24.72 -0.26
CA SER A 17 2.69 -23.39 -0.73
C SER A 17 1.48 -22.92 0.07
N SER A 18 1.66 -21.95 0.97
CA SER A 18 0.55 -21.29 1.64
C SER A 18 -0.24 -20.53 0.57
N GLN A 19 -1.20 -21.18 -0.06
CA GLN A 19 -2.16 -20.49 -0.90
C GLN A 19 -2.80 -19.39 -0.07
N PHE A 20 -2.65 -18.16 -0.52
CA PHE A 20 -3.32 -17.01 0.08
C PHE A 20 -4.82 -17.13 -0.20
N VAL A 21 -5.56 -17.66 0.78
CA VAL A 21 -6.97 -17.99 0.66
C VAL A 21 -7.81 -16.76 0.98
N GLY A 22 -7.98 -15.88 0.01
CA GLY A 22 -8.81 -14.66 0.08
C GLY A 22 -8.05 -13.44 -0.45
N LYS A 23 -8.79 -12.46 -0.96
CA LYS A 23 -8.21 -11.19 -1.40
C LYS A 23 -8.24 -10.17 -0.27
N ILE A 24 -7.26 -9.29 -0.23
CA ILE A 24 -7.25 -8.08 0.59
C ILE A 24 -8.04 -7.03 -0.16
N ASN A 25 -9.25 -6.76 0.30
CA ASN A 25 -10.14 -5.73 -0.24
C ASN A 25 -10.01 -4.48 0.63
N GLY A 26 -8.96 -3.70 0.39
CA GLY A 26 -8.53 -2.62 1.28
C GLY A 26 -8.90 -1.21 0.81
N VAL A 27 -8.97 -0.30 1.76
CA VAL A 27 -9.03 1.14 1.53
C VAL A 27 -7.89 1.84 2.28
N SER A 28 -7.27 2.84 1.67
CA SER A 28 -6.32 3.73 2.33
C SER A 28 -7.10 4.76 3.16
N PHE A 29 -7.29 4.47 4.45
CA PHE A 29 -8.07 5.29 5.39
C PHE A 29 -7.20 6.43 5.90
N VAL A 30 -7.27 7.58 5.19
CA VAL A 30 -6.34 8.69 5.41
C VAL A 30 -6.59 9.38 6.75
N ALA A 31 -5.50 9.82 7.35
CA ALA A 31 -5.51 10.55 8.61
C ALA A 31 -6.33 11.85 8.53
N SER A 32 -6.95 12.22 9.64
CA SER A 32 -7.70 13.46 9.79
C SER A 32 -7.36 14.15 11.12
N ARG A 33 -7.92 15.36 11.32
CA ARG A 33 -7.80 16.08 12.58
C ARG A 33 -8.69 15.49 13.67
N ASP A 34 -9.72 14.74 13.25
CA ASP A 34 -10.77 14.25 14.13
C ASP A 34 -10.48 12.80 14.57
N GLN A 35 -11.02 12.43 15.73
CA GLN A 35 -11.09 11.05 16.16
C GLN A 35 -12.06 10.28 15.25
N ALA A 36 -11.75 9.04 14.97
CA ALA A 36 -12.67 8.17 14.26
C ALA A 36 -13.83 7.73 15.18
N SER A 37 -15.05 7.65 14.63
CA SER A 37 -16.23 7.15 15.28
C SER A 37 -16.85 6.00 14.49
N GLN A 38 -17.87 5.35 15.03
CA GLN A 38 -18.58 4.25 14.38
C GLN A 38 -19.15 4.65 13.00
N GLU A 39 -19.65 5.86 12.85
CA GLU A 39 -20.21 6.39 11.61
C GLU A 39 -19.14 6.49 10.49
N HIS A 40 -17.89 6.74 10.85
CA HIS A 40 -16.79 6.83 9.91
C HIS A 40 -16.35 5.45 9.35
N ILE A 41 -16.64 4.36 10.10
CA ILE A 41 -16.29 3.00 9.67
C ILE A 41 -17.41 2.36 8.84
N GLN A 42 -18.65 2.78 9.04
CA GLN A 42 -19.79 2.19 8.35
C GLN A 42 -19.65 2.23 6.80
N PRO A 43 -19.24 3.35 6.16
CA PRO A 43 -19.06 3.39 4.71
C PRO A 43 -17.98 2.43 4.17
N ILE A 44 -16.94 2.12 4.97
CA ILE A 44 -15.92 1.12 4.62
C ILE A 44 -16.56 -0.27 4.49
N LYS A 45 -17.42 -0.62 5.44
CA LYS A 45 -18.14 -1.91 5.43
C LYS A 45 -19.19 -1.98 4.31
N GLU A 46 -19.83 -0.88 3.96
CA GLU A 46 -20.83 -0.82 2.90
C GLU A 46 -20.26 -1.07 1.50
N VAL A 47 -18.97 -0.81 1.31
CA VAL A 47 -18.25 -1.19 0.08
C VAL A 47 -17.58 -2.57 0.18
N TYR A 48 -17.88 -3.36 1.21
CA TYR A 48 -17.32 -4.68 1.47
C TYR A 48 -15.78 -4.69 1.61
N ALA A 49 -15.18 -3.58 2.02
CA ALA A 49 -13.77 -3.56 2.37
C ALA A 49 -13.55 -4.30 3.69
N ASP A 50 -12.64 -5.25 3.69
CA ASP A 50 -12.25 -6.08 4.84
C ASP A 50 -10.91 -5.66 5.45
N TYR A 51 -10.20 -4.72 4.80
CA TYR A 51 -8.96 -4.11 5.26
C TYR A 51 -8.99 -2.58 5.16
N ALA A 52 -8.24 -1.94 6.05
CA ALA A 52 -7.93 -0.51 5.95
C ALA A 52 -6.44 -0.26 6.23
N ALA A 53 -5.82 0.59 5.42
CA ALA A 53 -4.48 1.10 5.72
C ALA A 53 -4.60 2.35 6.59
N VAL A 54 -3.99 2.32 7.78
CA VAL A 54 -3.86 3.46 8.70
C VAL A 54 -2.47 4.06 8.53
N MET A 55 -2.41 5.35 8.25
CA MET A 55 -1.19 6.04 7.81
C MET A 55 -0.80 7.14 8.81
N PRO A 56 -0.01 6.82 9.85
CA PRO A 56 0.65 7.85 10.65
C PRO A 56 1.78 8.51 9.84
N PHE A 57 2.13 9.75 10.19
CA PHE A 57 3.10 10.52 9.43
C PHE A 57 4.30 10.97 10.25
N GLY A 58 5.48 10.97 9.60
CA GLY A 58 6.66 11.73 9.98
C GLY A 58 6.87 12.86 8.97
N PHE A 59 7.50 13.95 9.40
CA PHE A 59 7.73 15.15 8.59
C PHE A 59 9.21 15.45 8.52
N MET A 60 9.69 15.77 7.31
CA MET A 60 11.04 16.24 7.07
C MET A 60 10.98 17.61 6.42
N ARG A 61 11.95 18.48 6.76
CA ARG A 61 12.01 19.86 6.22
C ARG A 61 12.42 19.90 4.77
N ASN A 62 13.39 19.07 4.40
CA ASN A 62 13.93 18.97 3.05
C ASN A 62 14.37 17.55 2.77
N ALA A 63 14.64 17.21 1.50
CA ALA A 63 15.12 15.89 1.09
C ALA A 63 16.55 15.56 1.55
N ASP A 64 17.31 16.55 1.98
CA ASP A 64 18.66 16.46 2.54
C ASP A 64 18.72 16.63 4.06
N SER A 65 17.56 16.83 4.72
CA SER A 65 17.48 16.91 6.18
C SER A 65 17.39 15.50 6.78
N PRO A 66 18.29 15.11 7.69
CA PRO A 66 18.30 13.77 8.23
C PRO A 66 17.28 13.54 9.35
N GLU A 67 16.52 14.56 9.77
CA GLU A 67 15.62 14.50 10.92
C GLU A 67 14.17 14.26 10.49
N ILE A 68 13.53 13.25 11.08
CA ILE A 68 12.10 12.96 10.96
C ILE A 68 11.40 13.40 12.24
N ILE A 69 10.47 14.35 12.10
CA ILE A 69 9.69 14.93 13.19
C ILE A 69 8.32 14.25 13.21
N TYR A 70 7.94 13.65 14.33
CA TYR A 70 6.66 12.95 14.46
C TYR A 70 6.12 13.00 15.91
N ASN A 71 4.86 12.68 16.09
CA ASN A 71 4.14 12.73 17.37
C ASN A 71 4.22 14.08 18.07
N THR A 72 4.01 15.16 17.33
CA THR A 72 3.97 16.53 17.85
C THR A 72 2.54 17.05 17.96
N ASP A 73 2.31 18.04 18.82
CA ASP A 73 1.01 18.69 19.02
C ASP A 73 0.49 19.44 17.78
N ARG A 74 1.33 19.62 16.76
CA ARG A 74 0.96 20.30 15.50
C ARG A 74 0.41 19.36 14.44
N GLN A 75 0.57 18.06 14.62
CA GLN A 75 0.06 17.05 13.69
C GLN A 75 -1.45 16.88 13.82
N TRP A 76 -2.06 16.43 12.74
CA TRP A 76 -3.44 15.98 12.81
C TRP A 76 -3.55 14.76 13.72
N TYR A 77 -4.67 14.61 14.40
CA TYR A 77 -4.87 13.52 15.35
C TYR A 77 -4.52 12.14 14.75
N GLY A 78 -5.09 11.82 13.56
CA GLY A 78 -4.87 10.53 12.90
C GLY A 78 -3.43 10.31 12.39
N GLU A 79 -2.59 11.35 12.33
CA GLU A 79 -1.18 11.24 11.94
C GLU A 79 -0.28 10.82 13.11
N THR A 80 -0.78 10.97 14.35
CA THR A 80 -0.01 10.65 15.56
C THR A 80 -0.13 9.17 15.94
N LYS A 81 0.78 8.69 16.80
CA LYS A 81 0.70 7.35 17.37
C LYS A 81 -0.62 7.12 18.11
N MET A 82 -1.08 8.11 18.88
CA MET A 82 -2.32 8.02 19.64
C MET A 82 -3.55 7.92 18.73
N GLY A 83 -3.60 8.74 17.68
CA GLY A 83 -4.69 8.71 16.71
C GLY A 83 -4.69 7.44 15.87
N ALA A 84 -3.53 7.01 15.40
CA ALA A 84 -3.39 5.73 14.69
C ALA A 84 -3.86 4.55 15.56
N LYS A 85 -3.51 4.51 16.85
CA LYS A 85 -4.00 3.49 17.79
C LYS A 85 -5.52 3.48 17.86
N GLN A 86 -6.15 4.64 18.05
CA GLN A 86 -7.59 4.76 18.13
C GLN A 86 -8.31 4.31 16.85
N TYR A 87 -7.75 4.66 15.67
CA TYR A 87 -8.27 4.22 14.38
C TYR A 87 -8.19 2.68 14.24
N ILE A 88 -7.05 2.08 14.57
CA ILE A 88 -6.84 0.63 14.49
C ILE A 88 -7.81 -0.11 15.41
N GLU A 89 -7.92 0.30 16.67
CA GLU A 89 -8.82 -0.33 17.63
C GLU A 89 -10.28 -0.27 17.18
N LEU A 90 -10.71 0.86 16.61
CA LEU A 90 -12.06 1.03 16.09
C LEU A 90 -12.32 0.17 14.84
N LEU A 91 -11.37 0.08 13.91
CA LEU A 91 -11.44 -0.79 12.73
C LEU A 91 -11.55 -2.25 13.17
N HIS A 92 -10.69 -2.73 14.07
CA HIS A 92 -10.72 -4.10 14.60
C HIS A 92 -12.05 -4.42 15.32
N LYS A 93 -12.58 -3.47 16.12
CA LYS A 93 -13.91 -3.62 16.73
C LYS A 93 -15.01 -3.86 15.70
N ASN A 94 -14.83 -3.33 14.49
CA ASN A 94 -15.74 -3.52 13.35
C ASN A 94 -15.36 -4.69 12.43
N LYS A 95 -14.40 -5.53 12.83
CA LYS A 95 -13.90 -6.68 12.06
C LYS A 95 -13.24 -6.28 10.73
N VAL A 96 -12.73 -5.07 10.64
CA VAL A 96 -11.87 -4.60 9.55
C VAL A 96 -10.42 -4.81 9.97
N LYS A 97 -9.68 -5.57 9.19
CA LYS A 97 -8.25 -5.82 9.39
C LYS A 97 -7.43 -4.60 9.02
N VAL A 98 -6.21 -4.50 9.55
CA VAL A 98 -5.43 -3.27 9.41
C VAL A 98 -4.03 -3.52 8.87
N MET A 99 -3.65 -2.70 7.89
CA MET A 99 -2.25 -2.44 7.57
C MET A 99 -1.84 -1.11 8.21
N VAL A 100 -0.82 -1.11 9.06
CA VAL A 100 -0.17 0.14 9.50
C VAL A 100 0.89 0.51 8.47
N LYS A 101 0.72 1.67 7.82
CA LYS A 101 1.57 2.17 6.74
C LYS A 101 2.12 3.56 7.09
N PRO A 102 3.18 3.65 7.94
CA PRO A 102 3.80 4.94 8.26
C PRO A 102 4.37 5.59 7.00
N GLN A 103 4.13 6.89 6.84
CA GLN A 103 4.59 7.65 5.68
C GLN A 103 5.45 8.83 6.13
N ILE A 104 6.34 9.28 5.25
CA ILE A 104 7.10 10.51 5.43
C ILE A 104 6.53 11.56 4.48
N TRP A 105 6.33 12.77 5.00
CA TRP A 105 5.99 13.95 4.22
C TRP A 105 7.18 14.91 4.17
N LEU A 106 7.67 15.18 2.98
CA LEU A 106 8.68 16.22 2.77
C LEU A 106 7.99 17.57 2.54
N TRP A 107 8.56 18.62 3.11
CA TRP A 107 8.02 19.97 2.96
C TRP A 107 7.77 20.33 1.49
N ARG A 108 6.67 21.00 1.21
CA ARG A 108 6.19 21.37 -0.13
C ARG A 108 5.83 20.18 -1.04
N GLY A 109 5.69 18.97 -0.52
CA GLY A 109 5.29 17.79 -1.30
C GLY A 109 6.38 17.29 -2.25
N ILE A 110 7.65 17.47 -1.88
CA ILE A 110 8.77 16.85 -2.60
C ILE A 110 8.59 15.33 -2.53
N PHE A 111 8.83 14.65 -3.65
CA PHE A 111 8.70 13.20 -3.74
C PHE A 111 9.74 12.48 -2.86
N THR A 112 9.28 11.59 -2.01
CA THR A 112 10.10 10.86 -1.03
C THR A 112 11.15 9.95 -1.66
N GLY A 113 10.89 9.44 -2.86
CA GLY A 113 11.85 8.64 -3.63
C GLY A 113 13.17 9.35 -3.95
N THR A 114 13.20 10.70 -3.87
CA THR A 114 14.42 11.50 -4.08
C THR A 114 15.24 11.71 -2.81
N LEU A 115 14.82 11.15 -1.66
CA LEU A 115 15.48 11.34 -0.35
C LEU A 115 16.92 10.80 -0.37
N LYS A 116 17.89 11.72 -0.35
CA LYS A 116 19.31 11.39 -0.42
C LYS A 116 20.15 12.36 0.42
N MET A 117 21.06 11.80 1.20
CA MET A 117 22.01 12.56 2.01
C MET A 117 23.31 12.84 1.25
N ASP A 118 23.96 13.93 1.58
CA ASP A 118 25.19 14.43 0.96
C ASP A 118 26.47 13.98 1.67
N SER A 119 26.34 13.46 2.89
CA SER A 119 27.48 13.00 3.70
C SER A 119 27.15 11.73 4.48
N GLU A 120 28.17 10.98 4.87
CA GLU A 120 28.00 9.78 5.70
C GLU A 120 27.42 10.13 7.08
N GLU A 121 27.79 11.28 7.65
CA GLU A 121 27.24 11.74 8.93
C GLU A 121 25.72 11.95 8.82
N ASN A 122 25.25 12.59 7.74
CA ASN A 122 23.81 12.80 7.49
C ASN A 122 23.09 11.47 7.19
N TRP A 123 23.74 10.52 6.51
CA TRP A 123 23.18 9.18 6.32
C TRP A 123 22.97 8.46 7.64
N LEU A 124 23.97 8.41 8.52
CA LEU A 124 23.87 7.78 9.84
C LEU A 124 22.80 8.46 10.71
N SER A 125 22.68 9.77 10.62
CA SER A 125 21.64 10.54 11.32
C SER A 125 20.24 10.20 10.79
N LEU A 126 20.07 10.10 9.47
CA LEU A 126 18.79 9.70 8.85
C LEU A 126 18.44 8.27 9.23
N GLU A 127 19.38 7.33 9.15
CA GLU A 127 19.19 5.94 9.55
C GLU A 127 18.67 5.83 10.97
N LYS A 128 19.31 6.56 11.91
CA LYS A 128 18.88 6.58 13.31
C LYS A 128 17.49 7.19 13.47
N SER A 129 17.23 8.31 12.83
CA SER A 129 15.93 9.00 12.89
C SER A 129 14.81 8.17 12.29
N TYR A 130 15.08 7.51 11.15
CA TYR A 130 14.12 6.61 10.50
C TYR A 130 13.86 5.36 11.34
N GLU A 131 14.91 4.77 11.91
CA GLU A 131 14.77 3.61 12.80
C GLU A 131 13.87 3.93 14.00
N ASP A 132 14.09 5.06 14.67
CA ASP A 132 13.28 5.48 15.80
C ASP A 132 11.81 5.70 15.42
N PHE A 133 11.58 6.32 14.26
CA PHE A 133 10.24 6.53 13.71
C PHE A 133 9.55 5.20 13.41
N ILE A 134 10.19 4.33 12.61
CA ILE A 134 9.54 3.11 12.11
C ILE A 134 9.34 2.06 13.22
N LEU A 135 10.29 1.93 14.16
CA LEU A 135 10.15 1.02 15.29
C LEU A 135 9.06 1.47 16.28
N THR A 136 8.83 2.79 16.41
CA THR A 136 7.70 3.33 17.20
C THR A 136 6.37 2.80 16.66
N TYR A 137 6.20 2.77 15.32
CA TYR A 137 4.97 2.28 14.71
C TYR A 137 4.93 0.76 14.53
N ALA A 138 6.09 0.09 14.44
CA ALA A 138 6.14 -1.37 14.51
C ALA A 138 5.69 -1.87 15.89
N ALA A 139 6.12 -1.19 16.98
CA ALA A 139 5.63 -1.49 18.32
C ALA A 139 4.14 -1.21 18.50
N LEU A 140 3.62 -0.15 17.90
CA LEU A 140 2.18 0.11 17.85
C LEU A 140 1.43 -0.99 17.10
N ALA A 141 1.93 -1.43 15.95
CA ALA A 141 1.32 -2.50 15.16
C ALA A 141 1.24 -3.82 15.95
N GLU A 142 2.30 -4.16 16.73
CA GLU A 142 2.29 -5.32 17.62
C GLU A 142 1.28 -5.14 18.77
N GLU A 143 1.32 -4.00 19.45
CA GLU A 143 0.42 -3.66 20.56
C GLU A 143 -1.05 -3.78 20.16
N THR A 144 -1.38 -3.29 18.98
CA THR A 144 -2.75 -3.30 18.43
C THR A 144 -3.11 -4.54 17.66
N ARG A 145 -2.15 -5.47 17.46
CA ARG A 145 -2.31 -6.67 16.63
C ARG A 145 -2.74 -6.35 15.19
N ALA A 146 -2.16 -5.31 14.59
CA ALA A 146 -2.37 -5.02 13.20
C ALA A 146 -1.95 -6.22 12.33
N ASP A 147 -2.63 -6.47 11.22
CA ASP A 147 -2.44 -7.68 10.38
C ASP A 147 -1.21 -7.56 9.48
N ILE A 148 -0.89 -6.34 9.04
CA ILE A 148 0.23 -6.04 8.15
C ILE A 148 0.93 -4.76 8.65
N PHE A 149 2.26 -4.75 8.56
CA PHE A 149 3.06 -3.55 8.78
C PHE A 149 3.89 -3.23 7.53
N CYS A 150 3.76 -2.00 7.03
CA CYS A 150 4.54 -1.49 5.92
C CYS A 150 5.79 -0.80 6.48
N ILE A 151 6.97 -1.29 6.09
CA ILE A 151 8.25 -0.84 6.64
C ILE A 151 8.79 0.45 6.03
N GLY A 152 8.14 0.95 4.97
CA GLY A 152 8.50 2.19 4.28
C GLY A 152 7.66 2.38 3.02
N THR A 153 7.61 3.60 2.52
CA THR A 153 6.82 4.00 1.35
C THR A 153 7.66 4.87 0.43
N GLU A 154 7.89 4.40 -0.79
CA GLU A 154 8.54 5.15 -1.88
C GLU A 154 9.86 5.84 -1.48
N LEU A 155 10.82 5.07 -0.96
CA LEU A 155 12.11 5.56 -0.45
C LEU A 155 13.29 5.08 -1.32
N GLU A 156 13.12 5.06 -2.64
CA GLU A 156 14.04 4.46 -3.61
C GLU A 156 15.51 4.86 -3.35
N GLN A 157 15.81 6.17 -3.30
CA GLN A 157 17.19 6.63 -3.12
C GLN A 157 17.78 6.23 -1.76
N PHE A 158 16.95 6.16 -0.72
CA PHE A 158 17.40 5.66 0.58
C PHE A 158 17.71 4.16 0.52
N ILE A 159 16.89 3.37 -0.16
CA ILE A 159 17.11 1.92 -0.31
C ILE A 159 18.36 1.62 -1.11
N VAL A 160 18.50 2.26 -2.27
CA VAL A 160 19.63 2.02 -3.20
C VAL A 160 20.97 2.43 -2.58
N ASN A 161 21.00 3.52 -1.81
CA ASN A 161 22.24 4.01 -1.21
C ASN A 161 22.60 3.31 0.12
N ARG A 162 21.63 2.68 0.82
CA ARG A 162 21.83 2.09 2.15
C ARG A 162 21.25 0.67 2.29
N PRO A 163 21.57 -0.29 1.39
CA PRO A 163 20.95 -1.60 1.35
C PRO A 163 21.21 -2.44 2.61
N GLU A 164 22.43 -2.36 3.20
CA GLU A 164 22.78 -3.08 4.41
C GLU A 164 21.98 -2.58 5.63
N TYR A 165 21.75 -1.27 5.72
CA TYR A 165 20.92 -0.68 6.75
C TYR A 165 19.49 -1.24 6.69
N TRP A 166 18.88 -1.31 5.48
CA TRP A 166 17.54 -1.84 5.31
C TRP A 166 17.43 -3.31 5.69
N GLN A 167 18.43 -4.13 5.39
CA GLN A 167 18.47 -5.52 5.85
C GLN A 167 18.50 -5.63 7.38
N GLN A 168 19.29 -4.81 8.05
CA GLN A 168 19.37 -4.76 9.52
C GLN A 168 18.05 -4.23 10.12
N LEU A 169 17.47 -3.18 9.53
CA LEU A 169 16.21 -2.62 9.97
C LEU A 169 15.07 -3.65 9.91
N ILE A 170 14.97 -4.42 8.82
CA ILE A 170 13.97 -5.49 8.70
C ILE A 170 14.12 -6.50 9.84
N GLN A 171 15.35 -6.90 10.19
CA GLN A 171 15.58 -7.81 11.31
C GLN A 171 15.12 -7.19 12.64
N LYS A 172 15.44 -5.92 12.90
CA LYS A 172 14.98 -5.20 14.09
C LYS A 172 13.45 -5.11 14.17
N ILE A 173 12.79 -4.82 13.04
CA ILE A 173 11.33 -4.80 12.96
C ILE A 173 10.75 -6.18 13.27
N ARG A 174 11.33 -7.28 12.77
CA ARG A 174 10.91 -8.66 13.07
C ARG A 174 11.07 -9.04 14.55
N LEU A 175 11.97 -8.42 15.29
CA LEU A 175 12.07 -8.62 16.73
C LEU A 175 10.90 -7.97 17.47
N VAL A 176 10.40 -6.84 16.98
CA VAL A 176 9.32 -6.05 17.60
C VAL A 176 7.94 -6.51 17.14
N TYR A 177 7.74 -6.73 15.85
CA TYR A 177 6.45 -7.05 15.25
C TYR A 177 6.43 -8.45 14.64
N LYS A 178 5.41 -9.25 14.98
CA LYS A 178 5.30 -10.67 14.59
C LYS A 178 4.34 -10.94 13.43
N GLY A 179 3.59 -9.93 13.01
CA GLY A 179 2.70 -10.03 11.87
C GLY A 179 3.41 -9.99 10.51
N LYS A 180 2.65 -9.78 9.44
CA LYS A 180 3.15 -9.75 8.06
C LYS A 180 3.80 -8.41 7.73
N LEU A 181 4.91 -8.45 6.99
CA LEU A 181 5.63 -7.27 6.54
C LEU A 181 5.49 -7.06 5.03
N THR A 182 5.42 -5.80 4.64
CA THR A 182 5.59 -5.33 3.26
C THR A 182 6.39 -4.03 3.23
N TYR A 183 6.83 -3.64 2.07
CA TYR A 183 7.31 -2.30 1.73
C TYR A 183 6.42 -1.79 0.58
N ALA A 184 6.17 -0.51 0.49
CA ALA A 184 5.37 0.10 -0.58
C ALA A 184 6.31 0.78 -1.58
N ALA A 185 6.71 0.04 -2.60
CA ALA A 185 7.54 0.56 -3.69
C ALA A 185 6.70 1.34 -4.69
N ASN A 186 7.23 2.45 -5.22
CA ASN A 186 6.59 3.14 -6.34
C ASN A 186 6.49 2.23 -7.58
N TRP A 187 5.58 2.53 -8.51
CA TRP A 187 5.30 1.75 -9.72
C TRP A 187 6.53 1.52 -10.62
N ASP A 188 7.56 2.37 -10.55
CA ASP A 188 8.83 2.25 -11.29
C ASP A 188 10.01 1.78 -10.41
N GLU A 189 9.81 1.66 -9.09
CA GLU A 189 10.82 1.23 -8.12
C GLU A 189 10.78 -0.29 -7.84
N TYR A 190 9.62 -0.91 -7.87
CA TYR A 190 9.38 -2.27 -7.33
C TYR A 190 10.31 -3.34 -7.90
N SER A 191 10.74 -3.22 -9.14
CA SER A 191 11.65 -4.17 -9.79
C SER A 191 13.10 -4.10 -9.28
N HIS A 192 13.48 -3.00 -8.62
CA HIS A 192 14.84 -2.75 -8.13
C HIS A 192 14.96 -2.88 -6.59
N THR A 193 13.86 -3.10 -5.88
CA THR A 193 13.86 -3.27 -4.43
C THR A 193 14.53 -4.59 -4.03
N PRO A 194 15.64 -4.58 -3.26
CA PRO A 194 16.51 -5.75 -3.13
C PRO A 194 16.10 -6.76 -2.05
N PHE A 195 15.12 -6.44 -1.21
CA PHE A 195 14.83 -7.20 0.02
C PHE A 195 13.45 -7.90 0.03
N TRP A 196 12.79 -8.09 -1.11
CA TRP A 196 11.50 -8.74 -1.18
C TRP A 196 11.44 -10.12 -0.52
N ALA A 197 12.53 -10.90 -0.63
CA ALA A 197 12.61 -12.23 -0.02
C ALA A 197 12.46 -12.20 1.52
N SER A 198 12.83 -11.09 2.17
CA SER A 198 12.75 -10.88 3.63
C SER A 198 11.36 -10.42 4.10
N LEU A 199 10.46 -10.09 3.16
CA LEU A 199 9.10 -9.62 3.42
C LEU A 199 8.06 -10.71 3.11
N ASP A 200 6.81 -10.47 3.49
CA ASP A 200 5.70 -11.40 3.25
C ASP A 200 4.95 -11.07 1.95
N PHE A 201 5.03 -9.83 1.48
CA PHE A 201 4.44 -9.37 0.22
C PHE A 201 5.44 -8.51 -0.55
N ILE A 202 5.34 -8.57 -1.89
CA ILE A 202 5.87 -7.54 -2.78
C ILE A 202 4.82 -6.42 -2.83
N GLY A 203 5.09 -5.30 -2.17
CA GLY A 203 4.15 -4.18 -2.09
C GLY A 203 4.43 -3.14 -3.17
N ILE A 204 3.39 -2.72 -3.87
CA ILE A 204 3.52 -1.75 -4.97
C ILE A 204 2.46 -0.65 -4.80
N ASP A 205 2.88 0.61 -4.81
CA ASP A 205 2.01 1.75 -5.02
C ASP A 205 1.76 1.87 -6.53
N ALA A 206 0.61 1.30 -6.97
CA ALA A 206 0.36 0.91 -8.35
C ALA A 206 -0.26 2.04 -9.19
N TYR A 207 0.54 3.05 -9.47
CA TYR A 207 0.17 4.19 -10.32
C TYR A 207 0.75 4.05 -11.75
N PHE A 208 0.56 2.90 -12.37
CA PHE A 208 1.11 2.58 -13.69
C PHE A 208 0.47 3.40 -14.82
N PRO A 209 1.27 3.95 -15.75
CA PRO A 209 0.75 4.59 -16.96
C PRO A 209 0.21 3.53 -17.92
N LEU A 210 -1.04 3.69 -18.36
CA LEU A 210 -1.73 2.66 -19.16
C LEU A 210 -2.19 3.15 -20.52
N SER A 211 -2.46 4.47 -20.69
CA SER A 211 -3.02 5.02 -21.91
C SER A 211 -2.79 6.52 -22.02
N GLU A 212 -2.58 6.99 -23.24
CA GLU A 212 -2.50 8.41 -23.58
C GLU A 212 -3.88 9.03 -23.92
N GLU A 213 -4.94 8.21 -23.94
CA GLU A 213 -6.28 8.63 -24.34
C GLU A 213 -6.97 9.48 -23.26
N LYS A 214 -7.83 10.38 -23.69
CA LYS A 214 -8.61 11.26 -22.82
C LYS A 214 -9.54 10.45 -21.90
N THR A 215 -10.29 9.52 -22.49
CA THR A 215 -11.21 8.61 -21.79
C THR A 215 -11.00 7.21 -22.33
N PRO A 216 -9.98 6.47 -21.88
CA PRO A 216 -9.70 5.14 -22.39
C PRO A 216 -10.80 4.15 -21.98
N SER A 217 -11.14 3.24 -22.90
CA SER A 217 -12.05 2.13 -22.59
C SER A 217 -11.40 1.11 -21.66
N VAL A 218 -12.21 0.25 -21.04
CA VAL A 218 -11.72 -0.84 -20.19
C VAL A 218 -10.76 -1.75 -20.96
N ASP A 219 -11.07 -2.08 -22.21
CA ASP A 219 -10.22 -2.96 -23.02
C ASP A 219 -8.87 -2.30 -23.35
N GLN A 220 -8.84 -1.02 -23.71
CA GLN A 220 -7.59 -0.27 -23.91
C GLN A 220 -6.72 -0.25 -22.65
N LEU A 221 -7.34 -0.07 -21.49
CA LEU A 221 -6.63 -0.07 -20.22
C LEU A 221 -6.11 -1.45 -19.83
N LYS A 222 -6.87 -2.52 -20.14
CA LYS A 222 -6.39 -3.91 -19.95
C LYS A 222 -5.20 -4.23 -20.87
N GLU A 223 -5.22 -3.74 -22.11
CA GLU A 223 -4.05 -3.84 -22.99
C GLU A 223 -2.84 -3.10 -22.41
N GLY A 224 -3.05 -1.89 -21.85
CA GLY A 224 -2.00 -1.14 -21.16
C GLY A 224 -1.45 -1.87 -19.92
N TRP A 225 -2.26 -2.66 -19.21
CA TRP A 225 -1.84 -3.46 -18.07
C TRP A 225 -1.00 -4.68 -18.45
N LYS A 226 -1.13 -5.26 -19.64
CA LYS A 226 -0.48 -6.53 -20.02
C LYS A 226 1.02 -6.56 -19.71
N PRO A 227 1.86 -5.63 -20.22
CA PRO A 227 3.30 -5.68 -19.98
C PRO A 227 3.65 -5.55 -18.49
N TRP A 228 2.93 -4.71 -17.76
CA TRP A 228 3.14 -4.55 -16.32
C TRP A 228 2.76 -5.80 -15.55
N LYS A 229 1.60 -6.38 -15.84
CA LYS A 229 1.12 -7.63 -15.24
C LYS A 229 2.09 -8.77 -15.45
N GLU A 230 2.62 -8.94 -16.65
CA GLU A 230 3.62 -9.96 -16.98
C GLU A 230 4.90 -9.78 -16.15
N ASN A 231 5.46 -8.57 -16.09
CA ASN A 231 6.64 -8.27 -15.29
C ASN A 231 6.43 -8.51 -13.80
N ILE A 232 5.29 -8.08 -13.26
CA ILE A 232 4.92 -8.28 -11.85
C ILE A 232 4.77 -9.77 -11.53
N ALA A 233 4.13 -10.55 -12.42
CA ALA A 233 3.97 -11.99 -12.26
C ALA A 233 5.32 -12.74 -12.27
N VAL A 234 6.25 -12.33 -13.15
CA VAL A 234 7.61 -12.88 -13.17
C VAL A 234 8.32 -12.61 -11.85
N LEU A 235 8.30 -11.37 -11.35
CA LEU A 235 8.91 -11.02 -10.07
C LEU A 235 8.29 -11.81 -8.91
N SER A 236 6.96 -11.92 -8.86
CA SER A 236 6.25 -12.70 -7.85
C SER A 236 6.71 -14.16 -7.83
N LYS A 237 6.85 -14.76 -9.00
CA LYS A 237 7.34 -16.14 -9.16
C LYS A 237 8.80 -16.29 -8.74
N ASP A 238 9.68 -15.39 -9.16
CA ASP A 238 11.12 -15.47 -8.90
C ASP A 238 11.42 -15.29 -7.40
N VAL A 239 10.71 -14.39 -6.74
CA VAL A 239 10.84 -14.15 -5.29
C VAL A 239 10.02 -15.14 -4.46
N ASN A 240 9.05 -15.83 -5.07
CA ASN A 240 8.08 -16.70 -4.41
C ASN A 240 7.28 -15.96 -3.31
N LYS A 241 6.79 -14.77 -3.63
CA LYS A 241 5.97 -13.93 -2.74
C LYS A 241 4.75 -13.39 -3.47
N PRO A 242 3.58 -13.32 -2.80
CA PRO A 242 2.40 -12.69 -3.37
C PRO A 242 2.59 -11.19 -3.50
N VAL A 243 1.95 -10.61 -4.51
CA VAL A 243 1.96 -9.16 -4.75
C VAL A 243 0.76 -8.50 -4.08
N LEU A 244 1.00 -7.38 -3.40
CA LEU A 244 0.01 -6.53 -2.77
C LEU A 244 0.10 -5.12 -3.34
N PHE A 245 -0.97 -4.61 -3.93
CA PHE A 245 -1.01 -3.19 -4.25
C PHE A 245 -1.28 -2.39 -2.97
N THR A 246 -0.20 -1.88 -2.39
CA THR A 246 -0.22 -1.09 -1.15
C THR A 246 -0.96 0.22 -1.31
N GLU A 247 -1.02 0.72 -2.53
CA GLU A 247 -1.94 1.76 -3.01
C GLU A 247 -2.32 1.47 -4.46
N PHE A 248 -3.54 1.80 -4.84
CA PHE A 248 -3.93 1.92 -6.24
C PHE A 248 -5.04 2.95 -6.41
N GLY A 249 -4.94 3.76 -7.45
CA GLY A 249 -5.94 4.79 -7.69
C GLY A 249 -5.74 5.51 -9.00
N TYR A 250 -6.87 5.99 -9.53
CA TYR A 250 -6.93 6.87 -10.69
C TYR A 250 -7.87 8.03 -10.34
N ARG A 251 -7.50 9.23 -10.74
CA ARG A 251 -8.33 10.43 -10.52
C ARG A 251 -9.56 10.38 -11.44
N SER A 252 -10.64 11.04 -11.04
CA SER A 252 -11.83 11.24 -11.88
C SER A 252 -11.65 12.45 -12.82
N MET A 253 -10.66 12.36 -13.71
CA MET A 253 -10.26 13.45 -14.60
C MET A 253 -9.94 12.93 -16.01
N ASP A 254 -9.89 13.84 -16.96
CA ASP A 254 -9.38 13.56 -18.30
C ASP A 254 -7.94 13.02 -18.23
N TYR A 255 -7.57 12.12 -19.12
CA TYR A 255 -6.23 11.52 -19.21
C TYR A 255 -5.76 10.83 -17.94
N THR A 256 -6.67 10.33 -17.11
CA THR A 256 -6.38 9.75 -15.78
C THR A 256 -5.35 8.63 -15.81
N ALA A 257 -5.22 7.90 -16.90
CA ALA A 257 -4.31 6.77 -17.06
C ALA A 257 -2.94 7.13 -17.70
N LYS A 258 -2.71 8.41 -18.06
CA LYS A 258 -1.48 8.85 -18.70
C LYS A 258 -0.31 8.99 -17.72
N LYS A 259 -0.53 9.72 -16.62
CA LYS A 259 0.43 9.94 -15.53
C LYS A 259 -0.30 9.86 -14.20
N PRO A 260 -0.77 8.68 -13.79
CA PRO A 260 -1.67 8.56 -12.64
C PRO A 260 -1.03 8.97 -11.30
N TRP A 261 0.31 8.96 -11.19
CA TRP A 261 1.05 9.44 -10.02
C TRP A 261 1.09 10.97 -9.89
N LEU A 262 0.82 11.70 -10.99
CA LEU A 262 0.97 13.15 -10.98
C LEU A 262 -0.19 13.80 -10.24
N VAL A 263 0.13 14.45 -9.12
CA VAL A 263 -0.79 15.24 -8.32
C VAL A 263 -0.53 16.71 -8.65
N ASP A 264 -0.70 17.10 -9.90
CA ASP A 264 -0.73 18.50 -10.23
C ASP A 264 -2.09 19.11 -9.84
N ARG A 265 -2.10 20.40 -9.65
CA ARG A 265 -3.31 21.16 -9.33
C ARG A 265 -3.93 21.77 -10.58
N THR A 266 -3.55 21.29 -11.76
CA THR A 266 -4.16 21.71 -13.01
C THR A 266 -5.64 21.35 -12.98
N GLU A 267 -6.45 22.29 -13.44
CA GLU A 267 -7.90 22.14 -13.52
C GLU A 267 -8.28 21.23 -14.69
N GLU A 268 -7.87 19.96 -14.62
CA GLU A 268 -8.37 18.94 -15.52
C GLU A 268 -9.87 18.76 -15.29
N GLN A 269 -10.62 18.64 -16.37
CA GLN A 269 -12.07 18.47 -16.28
C GLN A 269 -12.41 17.15 -15.57
N VAL A 270 -13.52 17.17 -14.83
CA VAL A 270 -14.05 15.97 -14.21
C VAL A 270 -14.43 14.93 -15.26
N ASN A 271 -13.90 13.72 -15.12
CA ASN A 271 -14.19 12.58 -15.98
C ASN A 271 -14.42 11.33 -15.12
N MET A 272 -15.67 11.12 -14.73
CA MET A 272 -16.07 9.96 -13.92
C MET A 272 -15.93 8.65 -14.66
N GLU A 273 -16.18 8.64 -15.98
CA GLU A 273 -16.03 7.46 -16.83
C GLU A 273 -14.58 6.98 -16.88
N GLY A 274 -13.62 7.89 -17.01
CA GLY A 274 -12.19 7.55 -16.98
C GLY A 274 -11.80 6.84 -15.69
N GLN A 275 -12.27 7.33 -14.52
CA GLN A 275 -12.01 6.70 -13.22
C GLN A 275 -12.67 5.31 -13.10
N VAL A 276 -13.93 5.18 -13.55
CA VAL A 276 -14.68 3.92 -13.56
C VAL A 276 -13.96 2.88 -14.41
N ASN A 277 -13.61 3.24 -15.64
CA ASN A 277 -12.95 2.34 -16.58
C ASN A 277 -11.58 1.88 -16.05
N ALA A 278 -10.80 2.81 -15.48
CA ALA A 278 -9.49 2.48 -14.92
C ALA A 278 -9.58 1.52 -13.73
N LYS A 279 -10.53 1.72 -12.82
CA LYS A 279 -10.74 0.79 -11.70
C LYS A 279 -11.24 -0.57 -12.17
N LYS A 280 -12.20 -0.60 -13.09
CA LYS A 280 -12.72 -1.85 -13.64
C LYS A 280 -11.63 -2.66 -14.35
N ALA A 281 -10.82 -2.02 -15.19
CA ALA A 281 -9.70 -2.67 -15.87
C ALA A 281 -8.69 -3.26 -14.89
N LEU A 282 -8.38 -2.56 -13.79
CA LEU A 282 -7.47 -3.04 -12.76
C LEU A 282 -8.04 -4.29 -12.06
N PHE A 283 -9.29 -4.25 -11.61
CA PHE A 283 -9.92 -5.40 -10.95
C PHE A 283 -9.97 -6.61 -11.87
N GLU A 284 -10.41 -6.44 -13.13
CA GLU A 284 -10.47 -7.53 -14.12
C GLU A 284 -9.08 -8.08 -14.51
N SER A 285 -8.02 -7.29 -14.34
CA SER A 285 -6.67 -7.73 -14.65
C SER A 285 -6.01 -8.54 -13.52
N PHE A 286 -6.33 -8.25 -12.25
CA PHE A 286 -5.55 -8.76 -11.13
C PHE A 286 -6.32 -9.61 -10.11
N TRP A 287 -7.60 -9.35 -9.84
CA TRP A 287 -8.29 -9.97 -8.69
C TRP A 287 -8.46 -11.49 -8.80
N GLU A 288 -8.42 -12.06 -9.99
CA GLU A 288 -8.47 -13.51 -10.20
C GLU A 288 -7.09 -14.19 -10.13
N GLU A 289 -6.00 -13.44 -10.20
CA GLU A 289 -4.64 -14.00 -10.20
C GLU A 289 -4.28 -14.60 -8.84
N GLU A 290 -3.83 -15.85 -8.79
CA GLU A 290 -3.47 -16.54 -7.55
C GLU A 290 -2.30 -15.89 -6.81
N TRP A 291 -1.35 -15.33 -7.57
CA TRP A 291 -0.18 -14.64 -7.04
C TRP A 291 -0.49 -13.21 -6.53
N PHE A 292 -1.68 -12.68 -6.80
CA PHE A 292 -2.09 -11.36 -6.38
C PHE A 292 -2.88 -11.41 -5.08
N ALA A 293 -2.38 -10.76 -4.02
CA ALA A 293 -2.99 -10.76 -2.70
C ALA A 293 -4.18 -9.80 -2.57
N GLY A 294 -4.31 -8.81 -3.45
CA GLY A 294 -5.31 -7.74 -3.36
C GLY A 294 -4.67 -6.36 -3.26
N GLY A 295 -5.39 -5.38 -2.71
CA GLY A 295 -4.82 -4.04 -2.61
C GLY A 295 -5.69 -3.04 -1.88
N PHE A 296 -5.13 -1.83 -1.73
CA PHE A 296 -5.74 -0.71 -1.00
C PHE A 296 -6.07 0.44 -1.95
N VAL A 297 -7.36 0.76 -2.04
CA VAL A 297 -7.81 1.91 -2.86
C VAL A 297 -7.26 3.22 -2.30
N TRP A 298 -6.54 3.98 -3.09
CA TRP A 298 -6.15 5.35 -2.81
C TRP A 298 -7.22 6.31 -3.32
N LYS A 299 -7.91 7.05 -2.45
CA LYS A 299 -7.88 7.05 -1.00
C LYS A 299 -9.28 7.18 -0.42
N TRP A 300 -9.43 6.90 0.87
CA TRP A 300 -10.71 6.97 1.57
C TRP A 300 -10.65 7.97 2.73
N PHE A 301 -11.51 8.98 2.69
CA PHE A 301 -11.59 10.00 3.73
C PHE A 301 -12.54 9.60 4.84
N ILE A 302 -12.19 10.01 6.08
CA ILE A 302 -12.99 9.74 7.28
C ILE A 302 -14.41 10.32 7.17
N ASN A 303 -14.56 11.57 6.72
CA ASN A 303 -15.83 12.25 6.56
C ASN A 303 -16.46 11.90 5.20
N HIS A 304 -17.12 10.73 5.13
CA HIS A 304 -17.67 10.18 3.89
C HIS A 304 -18.59 11.16 3.16
N ASP A 305 -19.55 11.78 3.90
CA ASP A 305 -20.55 12.66 3.29
C ASP A 305 -19.99 13.93 2.65
N ARG A 306 -18.74 14.27 2.97
CA ARG A 306 -18.04 15.46 2.45
C ARG A 306 -16.95 15.11 1.44
N ALA A 307 -16.75 13.84 1.19
CA ALA A 307 -15.67 13.36 0.32
C ALA A 307 -16.19 13.06 -1.09
N GLY A 308 -15.40 13.41 -2.10
CA GLY A 308 -15.72 13.08 -3.49
C GLY A 308 -16.90 13.87 -4.04
N GLY A 309 -17.83 13.17 -4.70
CA GLY A 309 -18.98 13.76 -5.36
C GLY A 309 -18.74 14.11 -6.83
N PRO A 310 -19.80 14.60 -7.52
CA PRO A 310 -19.79 14.73 -8.99
C PRO A 310 -18.82 15.80 -9.53
N GLU A 311 -18.45 16.77 -8.71
CA GLU A 311 -17.52 17.85 -9.10
C GLU A 311 -16.07 17.59 -8.66
N ASP A 312 -15.80 16.48 -7.96
CA ASP A 312 -14.47 16.16 -7.47
C ASP A 312 -13.67 15.39 -8.52
N ASN A 313 -12.55 15.95 -8.99
CA ASN A 313 -11.64 15.32 -9.95
C ASN A 313 -10.48 14.55 -9.30
N ARG A 314 -10.55 14.25 -7.99
CA ARG A 314 -9.49 13.62 -7.21
C ARG A 314 -9.60 12.10 -7.18
N PHE A 315 -8.68 11.45 -6.46
CA PHE A 315 -8.54 10.00 -6.37
C PHE A 315 -9.70 9.30 -5.66
N THR A 316 -10.27 9.93 -4.62
CA THR A 316 -11.30 9.26 -3.83
C THR A 316 -12.46 8.79 -4.70
N PRO A 317 -12.90 7.54 -4.53
CA PRO A 317 -14.11 7.02 -5.20
C PRO A 317 -15.40 7.38 -4.48
N GLN A 318 -15.30 7.93 -3.24
CA GLN A 318 -16.46 8.20 -2.39
C GLN A 318 -17.45 9.13 -3.07
N ASN A 319 -18.74 8.76 -3.01
CA ASN A 319 -19.85 9.49 -3.63
C ASN A 319 -19.68 9.71 -5.16
N LYS A 320 -18.98 8.77 -5.83
CA LYS A 320 -18.78 8.74 -7.27
C LYS A 320 -19.18 7.37 -7.84
N PRO A 321 -19.45 7.26 -9.15
CA PRO A 321 -19.76 5.96 -9.76
C PRO A 321 -18.70 4.88 -9.54
N ALA A 322 -17.43 5.27 -9.38
CA ALA A 322 -16.33 4.36 -9.09
C ALA A 322 -16.46 3.66 -7.72
N GLN A 323 -17.21 4.20 -6.76
CA GLN A 323 -17.50 3.54 -5.50
C GLN A 323 -18.32 2.25 -5.71
N GLU A 324 -19.28 2.27 -6.62
CA GLU A 324 -20.10 1.09 -6.92
C GLU A 324 -19.29 -0.01 -7.64
N ILE A 325 -18.29 0.38 -8.43
CA ILE A 325 -17.35 -0.59 -9.03
C ILE A 325 -16.57 -1.32 -7.92
N ILE A 326 -15.97 -0.57 -6.98
CA ILE A 326 -15.25 -1.14 -5.84
C ILE A 326 -16.16 -2.06 -5.03
N LYS A 327 -17.35 -1.58 -4.67
CA LYS A 327 -18.35 -2.35 -3.92
C LYS A 327 -18.69 -3.67 -4.60
N SER A 328 -18.90 -3.65 -5.92
CA SER A 328 -19.26 -4.83 -6.70
C SER A 328 -18.14 -5.88 -6.70
N PHE A 329 -16.90 -5.46 -6.96
CA PHE A 329 -15.76 -6.36 -6.96
C PHE A 329 -15.43 -6.85 -5.54
N TYR A 330 -15.39 -5.99 -4.53
CA TYR A 330 -15.12 -6.41 -3.16
C TYR A 330 -16.16 -7.40 -2.66
N LYS A 331 -17.45 -7.18 -2.95
CA LYS A 331 -18.51 -8.13 -2.60
C LYS A 331 -18.29 -9.52 -3.21
N LEU A 332 -17.79 -9.58 -4.46
CA LEU A 332 -17.53 -10.86 -5.14
C LEU A 332 -16.40 -11.66 -4.47
N TYR A 333 -15.40 -10.97 -3.90
CA TYR A 333 -14.21 -11.59 -3.31
C TYR A 333 -14.17 -11.54 -1.78
N THR A 334 -15.20 -11.01 -1.13
CA THR A 334 -15.38 -11.09 0.34
C THR A 334 -15.92 -12.48 0.72
N ARG A 335 -15.36 -13.08 1.76
CA ARG A 335 -15.79 -14.38 2.33
C ARG A 335 -16.62 -14.21 3.58
#